data_e2d10a8b41fac6ffc9e95fb472dc2235
#
_entry.id   e2d10a8b41fac6ffc9e95fb472dc2235
#
_cell.length_a   1.000
_cell.length_b   1.000
_cell.length_c   1.000
_cell.angle_alpha   90.00
_cell.angle_beta   90.00
_cell.angle_gamma   90.00
#
_symmetry.space_group_name_H-M   'P 1'
#
loop_
_entity.id
_entity.type
_entity.pdbx_description
1 polymer ?
#
loop_
_entity_poly.entity_id
_entity_poly.type
_entity_poly.pdbx_seq_one_letter_code
_entity_poly.pdbx_strand_id
1 'polypeptide(L)'
;MAVTQTAVRTQPDVGRYVSDARRDRYFEACAALSALGAPATAETDVETSFGTTHVYRYDPADPAAAARTPVVLVHGAGSCSAMWYPNTRALAAERPVYALDTPGDPGRSVQHTPIHQPERAARWLDETLAGLGLDRVHLVGSSYGGWLALNEAHRRPERLASVTLLDPGGLEKVGLRFFVWIFAGLFATSAPKALRPRLAAWLEQPVLVVPELRRMIRLSVRAYRIRRPAPLPLTEDELSTIRTPLYLVLGRRSLLVHPRRQLERVPRLIPGARAEIVEGTGHGPQIDHADDVNRRMLAFMDSTD
;
A
#
# COMPACT_ATOMS: atom_id res chain seq x y z
N MET A 1 -12.05 -24.56 49.84
CA MET A 1 -11.16 -24.75 48.69
C MET A 1 -11.59 -23.77 47.60
N ALA A 2 -10.85 -22.66 47.44
CA ALA A 2 -11.13 -21.66 46.40
C ALA A 2 -10.42 -22.09 45.11
N VAL A 3 -11.20 -22.36 44.06
CA VAL A 3 -10.67 -22.66 42.72
C VAL A 3 -10.27 -21.34 42.12
N THR A 4 -8.97 -21.06 42.06
CA THR A 4 -8.40 -19.93 41.36
C THR A 4 -8.54 -20.17 39.87
N GLN A 5 -9.53 -19.55 39.22
CA GLN A 5 -9.63 -19.53 37.77
C GLN A 5 -8.45 -18.70 37.26
N THR A 6 -7.46 -19.38 36.72
CA THR A 6 -6.38 -18.77 35.94
C THR A 6 -7.00 -18.20 34.66
N ALA A 7 -7.21 -16.87 34.61
CA ALA A 7 -7.66 -16.20 33.41
C ALA A 7 -6.65 -16.49 32.29
N VAL A 8 -7.04 -17.26 31.30
CA VAL A 8 -6.29 -17.43 30.06
C VAL A 8 -6.24 -16.04 29.42
N ARG A 9 -5.09 -15.39 29.50
CA ARG A 9 -4.81 -14.16 28.76
C ARG A 9 -4.85 -14.52 27.26
N THR A 10 -5.99 -14.38 26.63
CA THR A 10 -6.09 -14.42 25.16
C THR A 10 -5.22 -13.31 24.62
N GLN A 11 -4.15 -13.66 23.89
CA GLN A 11 -3.34 -12.67 23.18
C GLN A 11 -4.26 -11.89 22.23
N PRO A 12 -4.15 -10.55 22.17
CA PRO A 12 -4.96 -9.76 21.25
C PRO A 12 -4.77 -10.26 19.81
N ASP A 13 -5.86 -10.22 19.02
CA ASP A 13 -5.84 -10.64 17.60
C ASP A 13 -5.15 -9.58 16.73
N VAL A 14 -3.82 -9.47 16.88
CA VAL A 14 -2.95 -8.51 16.23
C VAL A 14 -1.92 -9.20 15.33
N GLY A 15 -1.46 -8.47 14.33
CA GLY A 15 -0.37 -8.91 13.47
C GLY A 15 0.93 -9.09 14.24
N ARG A 16 1.70 -10.14 13.94
CA ARG A 16 2.97 -10.40 14.64
C ARG A 16 3.93 -11.26 13.83
N TYR A 17 5.20 -11.10 14.08
CA TYR A 17 6.22 -12.02 13.58
C TYR A 17 6.15 -13.37 14.28
N VAL A 18 6.46 -14.42 13.53
CA VAL A 18 6.44 -15.82 14.03
C VAL A 18 7.62 -16.07 14.96
N SER A 19 8.76 -15.41 14.68
CA SER A 19 9.97 -15.40 15.54
C SER A 19 10.88 -14.23 15.17
N ASP A 20 11.76 -13.82 16.10
CA ASP A 20 12.74 -12.77 15.88
C ASP A 20 13.68 -13.09 14.72
N ALA A 21 14.19 -14.29 14.63
CA ALA A 21 15.08 -14.70 13.54
C ALA A 21 14.41 -14.60 12.14
N ARG A 22 13.07 -14.80 12.04
CA ARG A 22 12.34 -14.60 10.78
C ARG A 22 12.07 -13.14 10.52
N ARG A 23 11.79 -12.35 11.53
CA ARG A 23 11.66 -10.89 11.45
C ARG A 23 12.96 -10.28 10.91
N ASP A 24 14.09 -10.62 11.49
CA ASP A 24 15.38 -10.04 11.15
C ASP A 24 15.75 -10.35 9.68
N ARG A 25 15.55 -11.60 9.24
CA ARG A 25 15.73 -11.97 7.81
C ARG A 25 14.78 -11.24 6.87
N TYR A 26 13.57 -10.93 7.32
CA TYR A 26 12.62 -10.15 6.55
C TYR A 26 13.06 -8.69 6.44
N PHE A 27 13.52 -8.08 7.53
CA PHE A 27 14.06 -6.72 7.53
C PHE A 27 15.30 -6.57 6.66
N GLU A 28 16.21 -7.56 6.66
CA GLU A 28 17.33 -7.59 5.71
C GLU A 28 16.85 -7.60 4.24
N ALA A 29 15.78 -8.34 3.95
CA ALA A 29 15.25 -8.39 2.59
C ALA A 29 14.53 -7.09 2.21
N CYS A 30 13.85 -6.43 3.14
CA CYS A 30 13.25 -5.10 2.94
C CYS A 30 14.35 -4.06 2.69
N ALA A 31 15.42 -4.05 3.49
CA ALA A 31 16.55 -3.14 3.31
C ALA A 31 17.22 -3.33 1.94
N ALA A 32 17.44 -4.58 1.51
CA ALA A 32 17.99 -4.87 0.19
C ALA A 32 17.10 -4.39 -0.95
N LEU A 33 15.77 -4.48 -0.80
CA LEU A 33 14.82 -3.97 -1.79
C LEU A 33 14.78 -2.45 -1.80
N SER A 34 14.73 -1.80 -0.63
CA SER A 34 14.74 -0.33 -0.50
C SER A 34 16.00 0.29 -1.10
N ALA A 35 17.15 -0.40 -1.03
CA ALA A 35 18.40 0.06 -1.60
C ALA A 35 18.40 0.22 -3.13
N LEU A 36 17.40 -0.35 -3.84
CA LEU A 36 17.20 -0.13 -5.27
C LEU A 36 16.55 1.25 -5.57
N GLY A 37 15.92 1.87 -4.57
CA GLY A 37 15.26 3.17 -4.68
C GLY A 37 16.12 4.34 -4.19
N ALA A 38 15.47 5.40 -3.69
CA ALA A 38 16.14 6.47 -2.95
C ALA A 38 16.44 5.99 -1.52
N PRO A 39 17.55 6.44 -0.91
CA PRO A 39 17.75 6.26 0.52
C PRO A 39 16.75 7.13 1.31
N ALA A 40 16.21 6.60 2.38
CA ALA A 40 15.40 7.40 3.30
C ALA A 40 16.28 8.46 3.98
N THR A 41 15.77 9.69 4.11
CA THR A 41 16.46 10.79 4.79
C THR A 41 16.23 10.74 6.30
N ALA A 42 15.12 10.15 6.74
CA ALA A 42 14.79 9.91 8.13
C ALA A 42 13.83 8.72 8.28
N GLU A 43 13.82 8.14 9.47
CA GLU A 43 12.82 7.17 9.91
C GLU A 43 12.20 7.69 11.21
N THR A 44 10.90 7.48 11.40
CA THR A 44 10.21 7.89 12.64
C THR A 44 9.13 6.91 13.01
N ASP A 45 8.86 6.79 14.28
CA ASP A 45 7.76 6.02 14.84
C ASP A 45 6.66 6.96 15.31
N VAL A 46 5.44 6.73 14.86
CA VAL A 46 4.24 7.52 15.23
C VAL A 46 3.36 6.66 16.12
N GLU A 47 3.13 7.11 17.34
CA GLU A 47 2.21 6.46 18.26
C GLU A 47 0.76 6.78 17.89
N THR A 48 -0.05 5.73 17.78
CA THR A 48 -1.50 5.80 17.51
C THR A 48 -2.28 4.99 18.54
N SER A 49 -3.59 5.16 18.59
CA SER A 49 -4.45 4.33 19.46
C SER A 49 -4.45 2.84 19.09
N PHE A 50 -3.81 2.46 17.97
CA PHE A 50 -3.71 1.08 17.48
C PHE A 50 -2.34 0.46 17.65
N GLY A 51 -1.35 1.25 18.00
CA GLY A 51 0.05 0.88 18.13
C GLY A 51 0.97 1.86 17.41
N THR A 52 2.20 1.47 17.19
CA THR A 52 3.22 2.31 16.59
C THR A 52 3.25 2.14 15.08
N THR A 53 3.15 3.23 14.32
CA THR A 53 3.35 3.24 12.87
C THR A 53 4.76 3.67 12.52
N HIS A 54 5.52 2.81 11.87
CA HIS A 54 6.86 3.12 11.35
C HIS A 54 6.76 3.80 9.99
N VAL A 55 7.50 4.90 9.82
CA VAL A 55 7.42 5.78 8.65
C VAL A 55 8.83 6.08 8.14
N TYR A 56 9.04 5.87 6.85
CA TYR A 56 10.24 6.27 6.13
C TYR A 56 9.98 7.61 5.43
N ARG A 57 10.87 8.57 5.66
CA ARG A 57 10.81 9.89 5.04
C ARG A 57 11.89 10.03 3.97
N TYR A 58 11.54 10.70 2.86
CA TYR A 58 12.44 11.02 1.77
C TYR A 58 12.25 12.49 1.43
N ASP A 59 13.24 13.30 1.72
CA ASP A 59 13.18 14.74 1.46
C ASP A 59 13.85 15.09 0.12
N PRO A 60 13.26 16.01 -0.66
CA PRO A 60 13.92 16.56 -1.83
C PRO A 60 15.13 17.41 -1.43
N ALA A 61 16.13 17.48 -2.33
CA ALA A 61 17.28 18.33 -2.13
C ALA A 61 16.96 19.81 -2.40
N ASP A 62 15.98 20.10 -3.25
CA ASP A 62 15.52 21.45 -3.56
C ASP A 62 14.58 21.98 -2.48
N PRO A 63 14.91 23.13 -1.84
CA PRO A 63 14.03 23.76 -0.86
C PRO A 63 12.63 24.12 -1.39
N ALA A 64 12.48 24.44 -2.66
CA ALA A 64 11.19 24.74 -3.27
C ALA A 64 10.32 23.47 -3.35
N ALA A 65 10.92 22.34 -3.73
CA ALA A 65 10.27 21.03 -3.70
C ALA A 65 9.93 20.59 -2.25
N ALA A 66 10.78 20.92 -1.28
CA ALA A 66 10.55 20.60 0.13
C ALA A 66 9.36 21.36 0.75
N ALA A 67 8.96 22.48 0.19
CA ALA A 67 7.82 23.28 0.63
C ALA A 67 6.48 22.85 0.01
N ARG A 68 6.49 21.91 -0.94
CA ARG A 68 5.27 21.42 -1.61
C ARG A 68 4.48 20.47 -0.73
N THR A 69 3.20 20.30 -1.05
CA THR A 69 2.33 19.34 -0.38
C THR A 69 2.95 17.94 -0.42
N PRO A 70 3.17 17.29 0.76
CA PRO A 70 3.84 16.00 0.84
C PRO A 70 3.01 14.85 0.27
N VAL A 71 3.70 13.79 -0.13
CA VAL A 71 3.11 12.54 -0.59
C VAL A 71 3.19 11.48 0.51
N VAL A 72 2.08 10.80 0.77
CA VAL A 72 2.02 9.65 1.69
C VAL A 72 1.73 8.38 0.91
N LEU A 73 2.61 7.39 1.04
CA LEU A 73 2.56 6.13 0.31
C LEU A 73 2.10 4.99 1.23
N VAL A 74 1.03 4.29 0.84
CA VAL A 74 0.48 3.14 1.58
C VAL A 74 0.54 1.90 0.70
N HIS A 75 1.30 0.89 1.16
CA HIS A 75 1.63 -0.31 0.40
C HIS A 75 0.48 -1.33 0.30
N GLY A 76 0.64 -2.28 -0.63
CA GLY A 76 -0.26 -3.43 -0.81
C GLY A 76 -0.11 -4.49 0.28
N ALA A 77 -1.09 -5.37 0.35
CA ALA A 77 -1.19 -6.46 1.32
C ALA A 77 0.05 -7.37 1.37
N GLY A 78 0.46 -7.77 2.57
CA GLY A 78 1.55 -8.73 2.79
C GLY A 78 2.93 -8.18 2.42
N SER A 79 3.07 -6.86 2.33
CA SER A 79 4.29 -6.14 1.96
C SER A 79 4.65 -5.11 3.04
N CYS A 80 5.59 -4.23 2.74
CA CYS A 80 6.00 -3.09 3.54
C CYS A 80 6.34 -1.89 2.61
N SER A 81 6.69 -0.76 3.18
CA SER A 81 7.09 0.46 2.48
C SER A 81 8.19 0.25 1.42
N ALA A 82 9.06 -0.75 1.59
CA ALA A 82 10.11 -1.09 0.63
C ALA A 82 9.59 -1.38 -0.79
N MET A 83 8.31 -1.75 -0.95
CA MET A 83 7.74 -1.97 -2.29
C MET A 83 7.70 -0.71 -3.16
N TRP A 84 7.84 0.48 -2.55
CA TRP A 84 7.85 1.76 -3.25
C TRP A 84 9.22 2.13 -3.85
N TYR A 85 10.20 1.20 -3.81
CA TYR A 85 11.55 1.41 -4.34
C TYR A 85 11.60 2.01 -5.75
N PRO A 86 10.69 1.68 -6.70
CA PRO A 86 10.76 2.26 -8.04
C PRO A 86 10.18 3.69 -8.11
N ASN A 87 9.50 4.13 -7.04
CA ASN A 87 8.76 5.40 -7.03
C ASN A 87 9.45 6.45 -6.17
N THR A 88 10.14 6.05 -5.09
CA THR A 88 10.68 6.97 -4.09
C THR A 88 11.61 8.03 -4.68
N ARG A 89 12.50 7.65 -5.61
CA ARG A 89 13.47 8.59 -6.21
C ARG A 89 12.78 9.69 -7.02
N ALA A 90 11.83 9.33 -7.87
CA ALA A 90 11.12 10.29 -8.72
C ALA A 90 10.21 11.21 -7.90
N LEU A 91 9.48 10.64 -6.93
CA LEU A 91 8.58 11.42 -6.08
C LEU A 91 9.36 12.34 -5.13
N ALA A 92 10.43 11.84 -4.51
CA ALA A 92 11.25 12.61 -3.58
C ALA A 92 12.10 13.72 -4.27
N ALA A 93 12.26 13.67 -5.58
CA ALA A 93 12.86 14.79 -6.32
C ALA A 93 11.94 16.01 -6.34
N GLU A 94 10.63 15.83 -6.26
CA GLU A 94 9.61 16.85 -6.47
C GLU A 94 8.87 17.27 -5.19
N ARG A 95 8.81 16.41 -4.17
CA ARG A 95 8.01 16.61 -2.94
C ARG A 95 8.56 15.79 -1.78
N PRO A 96 8.31 16.17 -0.50
CA PRO A 96 8.55 15.29 0.64
C PRO A 96 7.67 14.04 0.51
N VAL A 97 8.27 12.86 0.74
CA VAL A 97 7.57 11.57 0.64
C VAL A 97 7.62 10.84 1.98
N TYR A 98 6.50 10.31 2.41
CA TYR A 98 6.35 9.51 3.62
C TYR A 98 5.80 8.13 3.22
N ALA A 99 6.58 7.07 3.38
CA ALA A 99 6.15 5.70 3.12
C ALA A 99 5.87 4.98 4.44
N LEU A 100 4.62 4.56 4.62
CA LEU A 100 4.15 3.95 5.86
C LEU A 100 4.29 2.43 5.81
N ASP A 101 4.71 1.81 6.92
CA ASP A 101 4.47 0.40 7.17
C ASP A 101 3.09 0.25 7.84
N THR A 102 2.19 -0.52 7.23
CA THR A 102 0.81 -0.68 7.72
C THR A 102 0.75 -1.64 8.91
N PRO A 103 0.20 -1.27 10.08
CA PRO A 103 0.00 -2.18 11.21
C PRO A 103 -0.87 -3.38 10.79
N GLY A 104 -0.48 -4.56 11.26
CA GLY A 104 -1.16 -5.81 10.91
C GLY A 104 -0.65 -6.48 9.63
N ASP A 105 0.17 -5.82 8.83
CA ASP A 105 0.98 -6.35 7.74
C ASP A 105 2.46 -6.44 8.16
N PRO A 106 3.31 -7.22 7.46
CA PRO A 106 4.74 -7.27 7.76
C PRO A 106 5.39 -5.90 7.49
N GLY A 107 6.24 -5.48 8.39
CA GLY A 107 6.92 -4.18 8.40
C GLY A 107 7.48 -3.92 9.79
N ARG A 108 7.92 -2.69 10.05
CA ARG A 108 8.42 -2.28 11.37
C ARG A 108 7.34 -1.76 12.29
N SER A 109 6.14 -1.48 11.76
CA SER A 109 4.98 -1.08 12.57
C SER A 109 4.56 -2.18 13.54
N VAL A 110 4.15 -1.77 14.74
CA VAL A 110 3.72 -2.69 15.80
C VAL A 110 2.24 -2.43 16.11
N GLN A 111 1.43 -3.47 15.98
CA GLN A 111 0.01 -3.42 16.28
C GLN A 111 -0.25 -3.88 17.72
N HIS A 112 -0.86 -3.01 18.54
CA HIS A 112 -1.25 -3.34 19.91
C HIS A 112 -2.76 -3.55 20.05
N THR A 113 -3.52 -2.85 19.23
CA THR A 113 -4.99 -2.92 19.22
C THR A 113 -5.48 -3.43 17.87
N PRO A 114 -6.42 -4.39 17.82
CA PRO A 114 -6.93 -4.90 16.56
C PRO A 114 -7.61 -3.83 15.70
N ILE A 115 -7.34 -3.89 14.39
CA ILE A 115 -8.01 -3.08 13.37
C ILE A 115 -8.86 -4.04 12.53
N HIS A 116 -10.15 -4.21 12.88
CA HIS A 116 -11.04 -5.16 12.22
C HIS A 116 -12.11 -4.51 11.35
N GLN A 117 -12.26 -3.18 11.44
CA GLN A 117 -13.32 -2.42 10.78
C GLN A 117 -12.75 -1.31 9.91
N PRO A 118 -13.42 -0.96 8.79
CA PRO A 118 -13.00 0.14 7.91
C PRO A 118 -12.83 1.48 8.65
N GLU A 119 -13.71 1.78 9.59
CA GLU A 119 -13.68 3.02 10.40
C GLU A 119 -12.42 3.11 11.25
N ARG A 120 -12.00 1.97 11.82
CA ARG A 120 -10.77 1.91 12.61
C ARG A 120 -9.53 2.02 11.74
N ALA A 121 -9.59 1.50 10.51
CA ALA A 121 -8.50 1.63 9.55
C ALA A 121 -8.31 3.08 9.10
N ALA A 122 -9.41 3.80 8.80
CA ALA A 122 -9.35 5.23 8.50
C ALA A 122 -8.85 6.03 9.71
N ARG A 123 -9.38 5.75 10.91
CA ARG A 123 -8.92 6.42 12.13
C ARG A 123 -7.42 6.23 12.39
N TRP A 124 -6.89 5.01 12.18
CA TRP A 124 -5.46 4.74 12.29
C TRP A 124 -4.64 5.62 11.33
N LEU A 125 -5.09 5.74 10.08
CA LEU A 125 -4.37 6.53 9.08
C LEU A 125 -4.40 8.02 9.41
N ASP A 126 -5.56 8.56 9.78
CA ASP A 126 -5.71 9.96 10.23
C ASP A 126 -4.86 10.27 11.48
N GLU A 127 -4.85 9.37 12.49
CA GLU A 127 -3.97 9.52 13.67
C GLU A 127 -2.48 9.51 13.27
N THR A 128 -2.10 8.70 12.28
CA THR A 128 -0.73 8.67 11.76
C THR A 128 -0.38 9.99 11.06
N LEU A 129 -1.25 10.50 10.20
CA LEU A 129 -1.04 11.79 9.51
C LEU A 129 -0.94 12.94 10.52
N ALA A 130 -1.83 12.96 11.51
CA ALA A 130 -1.81 13.95 12.58
C ALA A 130 -0.53 13.88 13.42
N GLY A 131 -0.07 12.68 13.78
CA GLY A 131 1.17 12.46 14.53
C GLY A 131 2.44 12.88 13.77
N LEU A 132 2.39 12.87 12.44
CA LEU A 132 3.43 13.40 11.57
C LEU A 132 3.36 14.93 11.40
N GLY A 133 2.32 15.60 11.91
CA GLY A 133 2.08 17.02 11.70
C GLY A 133 1.68 17.35 10.26
N LEU A 134 1.07 16.41 9.54
CA LEU A 134 0.67 16.55 8.15
C LEU A 134 -0.80 16.97 8.05
N ASP A 135 -1.06 18.25 7.84
CA ASP A 135 -2.42 18.79 7.72
C ASP A 135 -3.00 18.71 6.30
N ARG A 136 -2.13 18.55 5.29
CA ARG A 136 -2.52 18.40 3.89
C ARG A 136 -1.56 17.47 3.18
N VAL A 137 -2.07 16.41 2.53
CA VAL A 137 -1.25 15.39 1.86
C VAL A 137 -1.86 14.90 0.56
N HIS A 138 -1.01 14.48 -0.37
CA HIS A 138 -1.40 13.59 -1.47
C HIS A 138 -1.26 12.15 -1.01
N LEU A 139 -2.38 11.45 -0.86
CA LEU A 139 -2.39 10.07 -0.40
C LEU A 139 -2.35 9.10 -1.59
N VAL A 140 -1.33 8.25 -1.65
CA VAL A 140 -1.17 7.24 -2.70
C VAL A 140 -1.28 5.85 -2.11
N GLY A 141 -2.23 5.06 -2.59
CA GLY A 141 -2.44 3.71 -2.13
C GLY A 141 -2.41 2.67 -3.26
N SER A 142 -1.67 1.58 -3.06
CA SER A 142 -1.64 0.45 -3.99
C SER A 142 -2.39 -0.74 -3.41
N SER A 143 -3.25 -1.39 -4.22
CA SER A 143 -3.94 -2.62 -3.82
C SER A 143 -4.71 -2.45 -2.49
N TYR A 144 -4.27 -3.12 -1.41
CA TYR A 144 -4.83 -2.95 -0.07
C TYR A 144 -4.65 -1.51 0.45
N GLY A 145 -3.50 -0.89 0.21
CA GLY A 145 -3.27 0.52 0.52
C GLY A 145 -4.24 1.45 -0.23
N GLY A 146 -4.65 1.06 -1.45
CA GLY A 146 -5.71 1.76 -2.19
C GLY A 146 -7.07 1.66 -1.51
N TRP A 147 -7.40 0.52 -0.89
CA TRP A 147 -8.59 0.39 -0.07
C TRP A 147 -8.52 1.28 1.19
N LEU A 148 -7.36 1.35 1.84
CA LEU A 148 -7.14 2.25 2.97
C LEU A 148 -7.34 3.72 2.56
N ALA A 149 -6.78 4.11 1.41
CA ALA A 149 -6.92 5.47 0.87
C ALA A 149 -8.38 5.82 0.49
N LEU A 150 -9.14 4.85 -0.05
CA LEU A 150 -10.58 5.03 -0.31
C LEU A 150 -11.38 5.22 1.00
N ASN A 151 -11.05 4.44 2.03
CA ASN A 151 -11.70 4.58 3.34
C ASN A 151 -11.39 5.93 3.98
N GLU A 152 -10.15 6.41 3.87
CA GLU A 152 -9.76 7.74 4.33
C GLU A 152 -10.53 8.82 3.59
N ALA A 153 -10.55 8.77 2.26
CA ALA A 153 -11.27 9.75 1.43
C ALA A 153 -12.79 9.80 1.70
N HIS A 154 -13.39 8.66 2.07
CA HIS A 154 -14.80 8.60 2.42
C HIS A 154 -15.08 9.08 3.85
N ARG A 155 -14.23 8.73 4.83
CA ARG A 155 -14.53 8.89 6.25
C ARG A 155 -13.82 10.05 6.92
N ARG A 156 -12.61 10.42 6.45
CA ARG A 156 -11.73 11.42 7.07
C ARG A 156 -10.94 12.22 6.01
N PRO A 157 -11.64 12.93 5.10
CA PRO A 157 -11.00 13.58 3.96
C PRO A 157 -10.25 14.88 4.32
N GLU A 158 -10.35 15.37 5.55
CA GLU A 158 -9.98 16.73 5.94
C GLU A 158 -8.49 17.03 5.66
N ARG A 159 -7.61 16.01 5.74
CA ARG A 159 -6.17 16.15 5.47
C ARG A 159 -5.76 15.82 4.04
N LEU A 160 -6.70 15.49 3.16
CA LEU A 160 -6.38 15.03 1.81
C LEU A 160 -6.43 16.16 0.79
N ALA A 161 -5.28 16.48 0.18
CA ALA A 161 -5.20 17.32 -1.02
C ALA A 161 -5.73 16.55 -2.24
N SER A 162 -5.28 15.29 -2.38
CA SER A 162 -5.76 14.36 -3.41
C SER A 162 -5.52 12.92 -3.01
N VAL A 163 -6.17 12.00 -3.72
CA VAL A 163 -5.96 10.54 -3.57
C VAL A 163 -5.61 9.92 -4.91
N THR A 164 -4.52 9.16 -4.94
CA THR A 164 -4.16 8.32 -6.08
C THR A 164 -4.29 6.85 -5.72
N LEU A 165 -5.01 6.11 -6.53
CA LEU A 165 -5.32 4.70 -6.35
C LEU A 165 -4.65 3.87 -7.45
N LEU A 166 -3.73 3.00 -7.08
CA LEU A 166 -2.99 2.14 -7.99
C LEU A 166 -3.52 0.71 -7.88
N ASP A 167 -4.37 0.34 -8.83
CA ASP A 167 -5.07 -0.93 -8.89
C ASP A 167 -5.67 -1.35 -7.53
N PRO A 168 -6.59 -0.54 -6.95
CA PRO A 168 -6.98 -0.62 -5.55
C PRO A 168 -7.94 -1.79 -5.26
N GLY A 169 -7.88 -2.32 -4.05
CA GLY A 169 -9.01 -3.02 -3.43
C GLY A 169 -10.15 -2.07 -3.11
N GLY A 170 -11.33 -2.62 -2.78
CA GLY A 170 -12.46 -1.82 -2.32
C GLY A 170 -13.41 -1.27 -3.39
N LEU A 171 -13.10 -1.45 -4.66
CA LEU A 171 -14.01 -1.11 -5.77
C LEU A 171 -14.92 -2.27 -6.16
N GLU A 172 -14.46 -3.50 -5.98
CA GLU A 172 -15.19 -4.74 -6.26
C GLU A 172 -14.84 -5.82 -5.21
N LYS A 173 -15.70 -6.85 -5.13
CA LYS A 173 -15.35 -8.06 -4.37
C LYS A 173 -14.19 -8.78 -5.07
N VAL A 174 -13.17 -9.14 -4.27
CA VAL A 174 -12.02 -9.88 -4.77
C VAL A 174 -12.46 -11.25 -5.27
N GLY A 175 -12.30 -11.49 -6.56
CA GLY A 175 -12.71 -12.73 -7.21
C GLY A 175 -11.71 -13.88 -7.01
N LEU A 176 -12.17 -15.14 -7.15
CA LEU A 176 -11.32 -16.33 -7.04
C LEU A 176 -10.12 -16.30 -8.00
N ARG A 177 -10.29 -15.73 -9.21
CA ARG A 177 -9.22 -15.61 -10.21
C ARG A 177 -8.00 -14.84 -9.70
N PHE A 178 -8.23 -13.79 -8.89
CA PHE A 178 -7.15 -13.03 -8.27
C PHE A 178 -6.36 -13.89 -7.28
N PHE A 179 -7.03 -14.66 -6.43
CA PHE A 179 -6.36 -15.57 -5.50
C PHE A 179 -5.57 -16.67 -6.23
N VAL A 180 -6.16 -17.26 -7.27
CA VAL A 180 -5.45 -18.25 -8.10
C VAL A 180 -4.18 -17.64 -8.69
N TRP A 181 -4.26 -16.40 -9.19
CA TRP A 181 -3.13 -15.68 -9.77
C TRP A 181 -2.04 -15.38 -8.70
N ILE A 182 -2.43 -14.94 -7.49
CA ILE A 182 -1.49 -14.73 -6.37
C ILE A 182 -0.77 -16.03 -6.03
N PHE A 183 -1.50 -17.14 -5.88
CA PHE A 183 -0.90 -18.44 -5.55
C PHE A 183 -0.03 -18.97 -6.69
N ALA A 184 -0.44 -18.79 -7.94
CA ALA A 184 0.37 -19.17 -9.10
C ALA A 184 1.70 -18.39 -9.12
N GLY A 185 1.68 -17.10 -8.86
CA GLY A 185 2.88 -16.28 -8.74
C GLY A 185 3.77 -16.71 -7.57
N LEU A 186 3.19 -16.92 -6.40
CA LEU A 186 3.93 -17.40 -5.24
C LEU A 186 4.60 -18.76 -5.51
N PHE A 187 3.90 -19.69 -6.14
CA PHE A 187 4.45 -20.98 -6.55
C PHE A 187 5.56 -20.81 -7.59
N ALA A 188 5.35 -19.96 -8.60
CA ALA A 188 6.32 -19.67 -9.65
C ALA A 188 7.62 -19.03 -9.12
N THR A 189 7.62 -18.42 -7.91
CA THR A 189 8.87 -17.95 -7.27
C THR A 189 9.88 -19.07 -7.05
N SER A 190 9.44 -20.31 -7.00
CA SER A 190 10.31 -21.51 -6.84
C SER A 190 10.74 -22.13 -8.18
N ALA A 191 10.24 -21.60 -9.32
CA ALA A 191 10.62 -22.10 -10.64
C ALA A 191 12.12 -21.92 -10.93
N PRO A 192 12.71 -22.75 -11.83
CA PRO A 192 14.08 -22.58 -12.29
C PRO A 192 14.33 -21.17 -12.83
N LYS A 193 15.53 -20.63 -12.55
CA LYS A 193 15.90 -19.24 -12.90
C LYS A 193 15.65 -18.92 -14.38
N ALA A 194 15.92 -19.85 -15.28
CA ALA A 194 15.73 -19.68 -16.72
C ALA A 194 14.25 -19.54 -17.18
N LEU A 195 13.30 -20.08 -16.40
CA LEU A 195 11.87 -20.02 -16.74
C LEU A 195 11.16 -18.77 -16.17
N ARG A 196 11.74 -18.12 -15.14
CA ARG A 196 11.11 -16.99 -14.45
C ARG A 196 10.75 -15.81 -15.35
N PRO A 197 11.61 -15.38 -16.32
CA PRO A 197 11.25 -14.27 -17.21
C PRO A 197 10.00 -14.56 -18.03
N ARG A 198 9.87 -15.81 -18.55
CA ARG A 198 8.68 -16.23 -19.30
C ARG A 198 7.43 -16.30 -18.43
N LEU A 199 7.58 -16.84 -17.20
CA LEU A 199 6.47 -16.89 -16.24
C LEU A 199 6.09 -15.49 -15.75
N ALA A 200 7.05 -14.59 -15.55
CA ALA A 200 6.79 -13.21 -15.19
C ALA A 200 5.97 -12.48 -16.25
N ALA A 201 6.37 -12.61 -17.51
CA ALA A 201 5.65 -12.02 -18.63
C ALA A 201 4.24 -12.61 -18.80
N TRP A 202 4.10 -13.94 -18.63
CA TRP A 202 2.79 -14.61 -18.75
C TRP A 202 1.85 -14.29 -17.59
N LEU A 203 2.36 -14.25 -16.36
CA LEU A 203 1.60 -13.94 -15.14
C LEU A 203 1.51 -12.43 -14.87
N GLU A 204 2.30 -11.61 -15.58
CA GLU A 204 2.45 -10.16 -15.27
C GLU A 204 2.80 -9.92 -13.80
N GLN A 205 3.79 -10.65 -13.33
CA GLN A 205 4.26 -10.57 -11.95
C GLN A 205 5.75 -10.21 -11.88
N PRO A 206 6.11 -8.94 -11.68
CA PRO A 206 7.49 -8.47 -11.57
C PRO A 206 8.24 -9.14 -10.41
N VAL A 207 7.52 -9.62 -9.40
CA VAL A 207 8.08 -10.39 -8.28
C VAL A 207 8.92 -11.59 -8.71
N LEU A 208 8.71 -12.12 -9.92
CA LEU A 208 9.46 -13.27 -10.44
C LEU A 208 10.84 -12.90 -10.96
N VAL A 209 11.04 -11.67 -11.43
CA VAL A 209 12.28 -11.22 -12.09
C VAL A 209 13.13 -10.29 -11.23
N VAL A 210 12.57 -9.58 -10.27
CA VAL A 210 13.30 -8.76 -9.28
C VAL A 210 13.70 -9.64 -8.09
N PRO A 211 15.00 -9.98 -7.93
CA PRO A 211 15.42 -10.95 -6.89
C PRO A 211 15.10 -10.50 -5.47
N GLU A 212 15.28 -9.21 -5.18
CA GLU A 212 15.06 -8.60 -3.86
C GLU A 212 13.56 -8.61 -3.53
N LEU A 213 12.69 -8.22 -4.46
CA LEU A 213 11.23 -8.24 -4.29
C LEU A 213 10.75 -9.68 -4.07
N ARG A 214 11.27 -10.63 -4.86
CA ARG A 214 10.95 -12.06 -4.68
C ARG A 214 11.38 -12.58 -3.31
N ARG A 215 12.59 -12.22 -2.84
CA ARG A 215 13.10 -12.62 -1.52
C ARG A 215 12.18 -12.06 -0.42
N MET A 216 11.86 -10.77 -0.49
CA MET A 216 10.98 -10.10 0.47
C MET A 216 9.60 -10.77 0.54
N ILE A 217 8.90 -10.97 -0.58
CA ILE A 217 7.56 -11.59 -0.63
C ILE A 217 7.58 -13.04 -0.08
N ARG A 218 8.58 -13.84 -0.43
CA ARG A 218 8.69 -15.21 0.11
C ARG A 218 8.92 -15.24 1.62
N LEU A 219 9.65 -14.28 2.15
CA LEU A 219 9.89 -14.19 3.58
C LEU A 219 8.67 -13.64 4.31
N SER A 220 7.94 -12.65 3.76
CA SER A 220 6.74 -12.07 4.39
C SER A 220 5.71 -13.16 4.72
N VAL A 221 5.38 -14.02 3.76
CA VAL A 221 4.40 -15.13 3.94
C VAL A 221 4.79 -16.10 5.06
N ARG A 222 6.10 -16.29 5.31
CA ARG A 222 6.62 -17.24 6.30
C ARG A 222 6.95 -16.59 7.65
N ALA A 223 7.19 -15.28 7.65
CA ALA A 223 7.67 -14.56 8.81
C ALA A 223 6.54 -13.95 9.64
N TYR A 224 5.41 -13.62 9.03
CA TYR A 224 4.40 -12.79 9.67
C TYR A 224 3.00 -13.42 9.63
N ARG A 225 2.27 -13.26 10.71
CA ARG A 225 0.84 -13.60 10.81
C ARG A 225 0.04 -12.31 10.64
N ILE A 226 -0.52 -12.12 9.44
CA ILE A 226 -1.29 -10.93 9.09
C ILE A 226 -2.60 -10.88 9.88
N ARG A 227 -2.93 -9.70 10.42
CA ARG A 227 -4.19 -9.42 11.13
C ARG A 227 -4.65 -7.99 10.81
N ARG A 228 -5.51 -7.88 9.83
CA ARG A 228 -6.07 -6.61 9.32
C ARG A 228 -7.47 -6.83 8.77
N PRO A 229 -8.31 -5.79 8.60
CA PRO A 229 -9.62 -5.94 7.98
C PRO A 229 -9.52 -6.43 6.53
N ALA A 230 -10.55 -7.16 6.11
CA ALA A 230 -10.70 -7.49 4.70
C ALA A 230 -11.02 -6.22 3.90
N PRO A 231 -10.49 -6.05 2.68
CA PRO A 231 -10.80 -4.92 1.82
C PRO A 231 -12.20 -5.08 1.20
N LEU A 232 -13.23 -4.89 2.01
CA LEU A 232 -14.62 -4.93 1.56
C LEU A 232 -14.88 -3.77 0.59
N PRO A 233 -15.64 -4.00 -0.50
CA PRO A 233 -16.01 -2.94 -1.42
C PRO A 233 -16.84 -1.85 -0.73
N LEU A 234 -16.53 -0.59 -1.03
CA LEU A 234 -17.40 0.52 -0.73
C LEU A 234 -18.66 0.44 -1.61
N THR A 235 -19.81 0.79 -1.03
CA THR A 235 -21.05 0.90 -1.76
C THR A 235 -21.03 2.07 -2.75
N GLU A 236 -21.97 2.14 -3.67
CA GLU A 236 -22.08 3.28 -4.59
C GLU A 236 -22.39 4.58 -3.85
N ASP A 237 -23.21 4.50 -2.80
CA ASP A 237 -23.52 5.64 -1.94
C ASP A 237 -22.26 6.13 -1.21
N GLU A 238 -21.47 5.24 -0.61
CA GLU A 238 -20.21 5.60 0.03
C GLU A 238 -19.20 6.22 -0.97
N LEU A 239 -19.03 5.63 -2.16
CA LEU A 239 -18.18 6.21 -3.20
C LEU A 239 -18.67 7.59 -3.64
N SER A 240 -19.98 7.78 -3.75
CA SER A 240 -20.58 9.05 -4.15
C SER A 240 -20.44 10.18 -3.12
N THR A 241 -20.04 9.87 -1.89
CA THR A 241 -19.74 10.91 -0.87
C THR A 241 -18.33 11.51 -1.02
N ILE A 242 -17.42 10.82 -1.73
CA ILE A 242 -16.03 11.28 -1.90
C ILE A 242 -16.02 12.57 -2.72
N ARG A 243 -15.36 13.61 -2.18
CA ARG A 243 -15.19 14.93 -2.84
C ARG A 243 -13.74 15.28 -3.06
N THR A 244 -12.83 14.55 -2.41
CA THR A 244 -11.38 14.70 -2.60
C THR A 244 -11.04 14.40 -4.05
N PRO A 245 -10.22 15.22 -4.73
CA PRO A 245 -9.70 14.92 -6.06
C PRO A 245 -9.10 13.52 -6.10
N LEU A 246 -9.56 12.69 -7.05
CA LEU A 246 -9.20 11.29 -7.11
C LEU A 246 -8.64 10.89 -8.48
N TYR A 247 -7.52 10.18 -8.46
CA TYR A 247 -6.89 9.60 -9.64
C TYR A 247 -6.81 8.08 -9.52
N LEU A 248 -7.47 7.37 -10.44
CA LEU A 248 -7.48 5.91 -10.50
C LEU A 248 -6.62 5.43 -11.66
N VAL A 249 -5.58 4.66 -11.34
CA VAL A 249 -4.69 4.01 -12.31
C VAL A 249 -4.86 2.51 -12.22
N LEU A 250 -5.24 1.89 -13.32
CA LEU A 250 -5.52 0.46 -13.41
C LEU A 250 -4.59 -0.22 -14.40
N GLY A 251 -4.12 -1.40 -14.06
CA GLY A 251 -3.46 -2.26 -15.04
C GLY A 251 -4.48 -2.87 -16.01
N ARG A 252 -4.15 -2.91 -17.32
CA ARG A 252 -5.04 -3.45 -18.37
C ARG A 252 -5.52 -4.87 -18.09
N ARG A 253 -4.65 -5.69 -17.50
CA ARG A 253 -4.90 -7.10 -17.22
C ARG A 253 -5.06 -7.37 -15.72
N SER A 254 -5.44 -6.35 -14.94
CA SER A 254 -5.75 -6.54 -13.52
C SER A 254 -6.78 -7.66 -13.35
N LEU A 255 -6.52 -8.52 -12.36
CA LEU A 255 -7.45 -9.55 -11.93
C LEU A 255 -8.12 -9.21 -10.60
N LEU A 256 -7.70 -8.10 -9.96
CA LEU A 256 -8.30 -7.62 -8.72
C LEU A 256 -9.64 -6.94 -8.98
N VAL A 257 -9.71 -6.14 -10.04
CA VAL A 257 -10.91 -5.42 -10.49
C VAL A 257 -11.09 -5.62 -12.01
N HIS A 258 -12.27 -5.25 -12.53
CA HIS A 258 -12.49 -5.16 -13.99
C HIS A 258 -12.11 -3.77 -14.52
N PRO A 259 -10.91 -3.58 -15.14
CA PRO A 259 -10.38 -2.24 -15.42
C PRO A 259 -11.33 -1.38 -16.27
N ARG A 260 -11.87 -1.93 -17.36
CA ARG A 260 -12.81 -1.18 -18.24
C ARG A 260 -14.06 -0.73 -17.51
N ARG A 261 -14.62 -1.59 -16.66
CA ARG A 261 -15.80 -1.26 -15.87
C ARG A 261 -15.52 -0.13 -14.88
N GLN A 262 -14.37 -0.17 -14.20
CA GLN A 262 -14.01 0.87 -13.21
C GLN A 262 -13.60 2.18 -13.88
N LEU A 263 -13.03 2.13 -15.08
CA LEU A 263 -12.73 3.32 -15.89
C LEU A 263 -13.97 4.19 -16.12
N GLU A 264 -15.13 3.57 -16.32
CA GLU A 264 -16.41 4.26 -16.53
C GLU A 264 -17.15 4.53 -15.21
N ARG A 265 -17.13 3.55 -14.30
CA ARG A 265 -17.91 3.59 -13.06
C ARG A 265 -17.39 4.64 -12.07
N VAL A 266 -16.08 4.71 -11.87
CA VAL A 266 -15.51 5.58 -10.84
C VAL A 266 -15.73 7.06 -11.15
N PRO A 267 -15.45 7.59 -12.37
CA PRO A 267 -15.77 8.99 -12.69
C PRO A 267 -17.26 9.32 -12.66
N ARG A 268 -18.14 8.34 -12.89
CA ARG A 268 -19.59 8.53 -12.77
C ARG A 268 -20.03 8.69 -11.32
N LEU A 269 -19.41 7.96 -10.39
CA LEU A 269 -19.80 7.97 -8.97
C LEU A 269 -19.08 9.07 -8.17
N ILE A 270 -17.84 9.36 -8.51
CA ILE A 270 -17.00 10.35 -7.81
C ILE A 270 -16.77 11.53 -8.75
N PRO A 271 -17.47 12.66 -8.55
CA PRO A 271 -17.35 13.82 -9.43
C PRO A 271 -15.90 14.36 -9.49
N GLY A 272 -15.40 14.55 -10.69
CA GLY A 272 -14.02 15.03 -10.92
C GLY A 272 -12.93 13.96 -10.81
N ALA A 273 -13.28 12.69 -10.54
CA ALA A 273 -12.29 11.62 -10.55
C ALA A 273 -11.73 11.42 -11.97
N ARG A 274 -10.40 11.29 -12.07
CA ARG A 274 -9.71 10.84 -13.28
C ARG A 274 -9.47 9.35 -13.19
N ALA A 275 -9.64 8.63 -14.29
CA ALA A 275 -9.37 7.19 -14.35
C ALA A 275 -8.62 6.86 -15.64
N GLU A 276 -7.61 6.01 -15.53
CA GLU A 276 -6.78 5.61 -16.67
C GLU A 276 -6.40 4.13 -16.57
N ILE A 277 -6.18 3.52 -17.75
CA ILE A 277 -5.65 2.15 -17.87
C ILE A 277 -4.24 2.23 -18.42
N VAL A 278 -3.31 1.55 -17.75
CA VAL A 278 -1.93 1.36 -18.23
C VAL A 278 -1.86 0.04 -18.97
N GLU A 279 -1.46 0.10 -20.23
CA GLU A 279 -1.28 -1.08 -21.08
C GLU A 279 -0.02 -1.87 -20.70
N GLY A 280 -0.02 -3.17 -20.96
CA GLY A 280 1.15 -4.03 -20.72
C GLY A 280 1.42 -4.37 -19.25
N THR A 281 0.49 -4.09 -18.34
CA THR A 281 0.65 -4.42 -16.93
C THR A 281 -0.61 -5.05 -16.33
N GLY A 282 -0.39 -5.85 -15.28
CA GLY A 282 -1.44 -6.42 -14.43
C GLY A 282 -1.66 -5.60 -13.16
N HIS A 283 -1.46 -6.24 -11.99
CA HIS A 283 -1.79 -5.67 -10.67
C HIS A 283 -0.74 -4.68 -10.10
N GLY A 284 0.34 -4.41 -10.79
CA GLY A 284 1.45 -3.59 -10.27
C GLY A 284 1.90 -2.47 -11.20
N PRO A 285 1.02 -1.57 -11.70
CA PRO A 285 1.41 -0.56 -12.67
C PRO A 285 2.54 0.34 -12.18
N GLN A 286 2.61 0.64 -10.89
CA GLN A 286 3.67 1.44 -10.27
C GLN A 286 5.03 0.74 -10.20
N ILE A 287 5.06 -0.57 -10.44
CA ILE A 287 6.32 -1.35 -10.48
C ILE A 287 6.70 -1.63 -11.92
N ASP A 288 5.75 -2.10 -12.74
CA ASP A 288 5.99 -2.50 -14.14
C ASP A 288 6.31 -1.31 -15.05
N HIS A 289 5.66 -0.17 -14.81
CA HIS A 289 5.77 1.07 -15.59
C HIS A 289 6.03 2.28 -14.67
N ALA A 290 6.97 2.13 -13.76
CA ALA A 290 7.22 3.10 -12.68
C ALA A 290 7.44 4.52 -13.21
N ASP A 291 8.27 4.71 -14.22
CA ASP A 291 8.58 6.06 -14.76
C ASP A 291 7.35 6.75 -15.33
N ASP A 292 6.50 6.03 -16.06
CA ASP A 292 5.26 6.58 -16.63
C ASP A 292 4.24 6.88 -15.53
N VAL A 293 4.04 5.95 -14.60
CA VAL A 293 3.10 6.12 -13.48
C VAL A 293 3.54 7.26 -12.56
N ASN A 294 4.84 7.39 -12.27
CA ASN A 294 5.39 8.49 -11.47
C ASN A 294 5.10 9.84 -12.11
N ARG A 295 5.36 10.01 -13.41
CA ARG A 295 5.06 11.27 -14.13
C ARG A 295 3.57 11.62 -14.07
N ARG A 296 2.68 10.65 -14.27
CA ARG A 296 1.22 10.84 -14.21
C ARG A 296 0.75 11.22 -12.81
N MET A 297 1.27 10.55 -11.77
CA MET A 297 0.96 10.88 -10.38
C MET A 297 1.38 12.32 -10.05
N LEU A 298 2.62 12.70 -10.39
CA LEU A 298 3.13 14.05 -10.15
C LEU A 298 2.28 15.10 -10.87
N ALA A 299 1.99 14.90 -12.16
CA ALA A 299 1.14 15.81 -12.93
C ALA A 299 -0.29 15.94 -12.35
N PHE A 300 -0.83 14.86 -11.78
CA PHE A 300 -2.13 14.93 -11.10
C PHE A 300 -2.03 15.72 -9.78
N MET A 301 -1.02 15.45 -8.97
CA MET A 301 -0.78 16.18 -7.72
C MET A 301 -0.61 17.68 -7.98
N ASP A 302 0.19 18.06 -9.01
CA ASP A 302 0.40 19.46 -9.40
C ASP A 302 -0.90 20.18 -9.80
N SER A 303 -1.87 19.44 -10.32
CA SER A 303 -3.18 19.99 -10.69
C SER A 303 -4.12 20.17 -9.50
N THR A 304 -3.74 19.71 -8.31
CA THR A 304 -4.60 19.67 -7.10
C THR A 304 -3.94 20.31 -5.86
N ASP A 305 -2.78 20.93 -6.03
CA ASP A 305 -2.06 21.72 -4.99
C ASP A 305 -2.80 22.97 -4.53
#